data_fe062ba05b207cd6687bf5089e8f7568
#
_entry.id   fe062ba05b207cd6687bf5089e8f7568
#
_cell.length_a   1.000
_cell.length_b   1.000
_cell.length_c   1.000
_cell.angle_alpha   90.00
_cell.angle_beta   90.00
_cell.angle_gamma   90.00
#
_symmetry.space_group_name_H-M   'P 1'
#
loop_
_entity.id
_entity.type
_entity.pdbx_description
1 polymer ?
#
loop_
_entity_poly.entity_id
_entity_poly.type
_entity_poly.pdbx_seq_one_letter_code
_entity_poly.pdbx_strand_id
1 'polypeptide(L)'
;LMAAGVTIEDPATTYIDSDVQVGTDTVIHPGVFLEGRTTVGARCELHSGVRIVNSTIGDDVTVNNYSVITDSAVNERALVGPFAHIRPDSTVGIGAKVGNFVELKKAYLATGAKANHLSYIGDATVGVDSNIGAGTITCNYDGVQKHETNIEANVFIGSGTELVAPVTIGQGAYVAAGSCVTDDVPPGALALARGR
;
A
#
# COMPACT_ATOMS: atom_id res chain seq x y z
N LEU A 1 11.29 0.03 -25.49
CA LEU A 1 11.72 0.03 -24.09
C LEU A 1 13.14 -0.49 -23.94
N MET A 2 13.47 -1.72 -24.41
CA MET A 2 14.82 -2.33 -24.28
C MET A 2 15.93 -1.44 -24.87
N ALA A 3 15.70 -0.84 -26.04
CA ALA A 3 16.65 0.09 -26.65
C ALA A 3 16.84 1.39 -25.84
N ALA A 4 15.93 1.69 -24.91
CA ALA A 4 15.98 2.84 -24.00
C ALA A 4 16.50 2.47 -22.59
N GLY A 5 17.14 1.32 -22.42
CA GLY A 5 17.79 0.92 -21.17
C GLY A 5 16.91 0.17 -20.18
N VAL A 6 15.75 -0.37 -20.62
CA VAL A 6 14.90 -1.24 -19.79
C VAL A 6 15.31 -2.69 -19.99
N THR A 7 15.45 -3.45 -18.91
CA THR A 7 15.68 -4.90 -18.97
C THR A 7 14.36 -5.66 -18.93
N ILE A 8 14.03 -6.44 -19.95
CA ILE A 8 12.89 -7.37 -19.96
C ILE A 8 13.46 -8.78 -20.05
N GLU A 9 13.34 -9.56 -18.96
CA GLU A 9 13.96 -10.88 -18.88
C GLU A 9 13.32 -11.90 -19.84
N ASP A 10 12.01 -11.86 -19.98
CA ASP A 10 11.27 -12.74 -20.91
C ASP A 10 10.21 -11.95 -21.69
N PRO A 11 10.59 -11.40 -22.85
CA PRO A 11 9.64 -10.67 -23.70
C PRO A 11 8.45 -11.50 -24.19
N ALA A 12 8.57 -12.84 -24.21
CA ALA A 12 7.49 -13.71 -24.71
C ALA A 12 6.32 -13.83 -23.71
N THR A 13 6.56 -13.59 -22.42
CA THR A 13 5.54 -13.67 -21.38
C THR A 13 5.23 -12.33 -20.72
N THR A 14 5.83 -11.24 -21.20
CA THR A 14 5.61 -9.88 -20.68
C THR A 14 4.66 -9.12 -21.58
N TYR A 15 3.61 -8.53 -21.01
CA TYR A 15 2.57 -7.82 -21.75
C TYR A 15 2.60 -6.33 -21.38
N ILE A 16 2.84 -5.47 -22.38
CA ILE A 16 2.99 -4.02 -22.17
C ILE A 16 2.18 -3.29 -23.23
N ASP A 17 1.22 -2.48 -22.81
CA ASP A 17 0.42 -1.64 -23.71
C ASP A 17 1.26 -0.52 -24.34
N SER A 18 0.83 -0.03 -25.50
CA SER A 18 1.56 0.97 -26.31
C SER A 18 1.80 2.30 -25.60
N ASP A 19 0.91 2.68 -24.67
CA ASP A 19 0.96 3.97 -23.98
C ASP A 19 1.79 3.92 -22.69
N VAL A 20 2.28 2.75 -22.30
CA VAL A 20 3.11 2.55 -21.10
C VAL A 20 4.48 3.17 -21.29
N GLN A 21 4.94 3.87 -20.27
CA GLN A 21 6.28 4.43 -20.20
C GLN A 21 7.06 3.76 -19.06
N VAL A 22 8.33 3.44 -19.31
CA VAL A 22 9.22 2.82 -18.31
C VAL A 22 10.56 3.51 -18.36
N GLY A 23 11.04 3.92 -17.18
CA GLY A 23 12.34 4.57 -17.00
C GLY A 23 13.51 3.60 -17.15
N THR A 24 14.70 4.19 -17.34
CA THR A 24 15.95 3.44 -17.55
C THR A 24 16.32 2.59 -16.35
N ASP A 25 17.09 1.53 -16.59
CA ASP A 25 17.60 0.62 -15.56
C ASP A 25 16.52 -0.13 -14.76
N THR A 26 15.25 -0.06 -15.23
CA THR A 26 14.16 -0.86 -14.66
C THR A 26 14.22 -2.28 -15.18
N VAL A 27 14.05 -3.25 -14.26
CA VAL A 27 14.03 -4.69 -14.54
C VAL A 27 12.60 -5.20 -14.49
N ILE A 28 12.16 -5.87 -15.55
CA ILE A 28 10.84 -6.48 -15.67
C ILE A 28 11.02 -7.99 -15.79
N HIS A 29 10.57 -8.70 -14.74
CA HIS A 29 10.64 -10.17 -14.69
C HIS A 29 9.53 -10.83 -15.53
N PRO A 30 9.58 -12.16 -15.76
CA PRO A 30 8.60 -12.86 -16.58
C PRO A 30 7.17 -12.74 -16.05
N GLY A 31 6.20 -12.67 -16.96
CA GLY A 31 4.77 -12.68 -16.62
C GLY A 31 4.24 -11.39 -16.02
N VAL A 32 4.91 -10.27 -16.24
CA VAL A 32 4.44 -8.93 -15.82
C VAL A 32 3.46 -8.38 -16.85
N PHE A 33 2.42 -7.69 -16.38
CA PHE A 33 1.42 -6.98 -17.17
C PHE A 33 1.46 -5.49 -16.84
N LEU A 34 1.75 -4.62 -17.81
CA LEU A 34 1.68 -3.18 -17.71
C LEU A 34 0.63 -2.67 -18.69
N GLU A 35 -0.48 -2.14 -18.18
CA GLU A 35 -1.66 -1.86 -18.98
C GLU A 35 -2.11 -0.40 -18.87
N GLY A 36 -2.79 0.06 -19.92
CA GLY A 36 -3.37 1.40 -20.00
C GLY A 36 -2.31 2.49 -19.99
N ARG A 37 -2.54 3.58 -19.25
CA ARG A 37 -1.63 4.73 -19.14
C ARG A 37 -0.67 4.60 -17.95
N THR A 38 -0.11 3.40 -17.77
CA THR A 38 0.84 3.15 -16.68
C THR A 38 2.19 3.82 -16.97
N THR A 39 2.74 4.45 -15.95
CA THR A 39 4.11 4.97 -15.97
C THR A 39 4.93 4.34 -14.86
N VAL A 40 6.12 3.88 -15.18
CA VAL A 40 7.09 3.30 -14.25
C VAL A 40 8.37 4.13 -14.29
N GLY A 41 8.88 4.52 -13.15
CA GLY A 41 10.12 5.26 -13.00
C GLY A 41 11.35 4.47 -13.37
N ALA A 42 12.51 5.03 -13.06
CA ALA A 42 13.81 4.40 -13.29
C ALA A 42 14.22 3.48 -12.13
N ARG A 43 15.10 2.50 -12.39
CA ARG A 43 15.69 1.59 -11.40
C ARG A 43 14.65 0.83 -10.57
N CYS A 44 13.49 0.59 -11.15
CA CYS A 44 12.45 -0.22 -10.52
C CYS A 44 12.71 -1.71 -10.74
N GLU A 45 12.15 -2.53 -9.86
CA GLU A 45 12.15 -3.99 -10.00
C GLU A 45 10.71 -4.52 -9.94
N LEU A 46 10.22 -5.02 -11.07
CA LEU A 46 8.86 -5.56 -11.19
C LEU A 46 8.95 -7.08 -11.29
N HIS A 47 8.64 -7.77 -10.19
CA HIS A 47 8.74 -9.22 -10.10
C HIS A 47 7.63 -9.96 -10.83
N SER A 48 7.83 -11.27 -11.04
CA SER A 48 6.93 -12.11 -11.84
C SER A 48 5.49 -12.09 -11.37
N GLY A 49 4.57 -12.02 -12.33
CA GLY A 49 3.12 -12.02 -12.10
C GLY A 49 2.54 -10.71 -11.58
N VAL A 50 3.33 -9.65 -11.54
CA VAL A 50 2.86 -8.30 -11.20
C VAL A 50 1.94 -7.78 -12.30
N ARG A 51 0.83 -7.17 -11.92
CA ARG A 51 -0.08 -6.47 -12.83
C ARG A 51 -0.28 -5.03 -12.39
N ILE A 52 -0.01 -4.09 -13.30
CA ILE A 52 -0.16 -2.65 -13.04
C ILE A 52 -1.02 -2.04 -14.14
N VAL A 53 -2.11 -1.37 -13.73
CA VAL A 53 -3.11 -0.79 -14.64
C VAL A 53 -3.30 0.68 -14.32
N ASN A 54 -3.20 1.58 -15.29
CA ASN A 54 -3.46 3.03 -15.18
C ASN A 54 -2.80 3.68 -13.95
N SER A 55 -1.59 3.26 -13.59
CA SER A 55 -0.96 3.65 -12.34
C SER A 55 0.39 4.31 -12.55
N THR A 56 0.80 5.11 -11.58
CA THR A 56 2.12 5.77 -11.58
C THR A 56 3.01 5.12 -10.53
N ILE A 57 4.16 4.63 -10.96
CA ILE A 57 5.21 4.05 -10.11
C ILE A 57 6.43 4.97 -10.18
N GLY A 58 6.88 5.46 -9.03
CA GLY A 58 8.07 6.30 -8.89
C GLY A 58 9.38 5.55 -9.10
N ASP A 59 10.49 6.26 -8.94
CA ASP A 59 11.82 5.67 -9.07
C ASP A 59 12.16 4.74 -7.90
N ASP A 60 13.06 3.76 -8.15
CA ASP A 60 13.59 2.85 -7.13
C ASP A 60 12.52 2.03 -6.39
N VAL A 61 11.35 1.82 -7.00
CA VAL A 61 10.27 1.02 -6.42
C VAL A 61 10.48 -0.46 -6.72
N THR A 62 10.26 -1.29 -5.71
CA THR A 62 10.19 -2.75 -5.89
C THR A 62 8.74 -3.22 -5.75
N VAL A 63 8.22 -3.90 -6.77
CA VAL A 63 6.91 -4.56 -6.72
C VAL A 63 7.12 -6.07 -6.77
N ASN A 64 6.86 -6.73 -5.66
CA ASN A 64 7.06 -8.17 -5.51
C ASN A 64 5.92 -8.99 -6.16
N ASN A 65 6.20 -10.28 -6.33
CA ASN A 65 5.41 -11.23 -7.08
C ASN A 65 3.90 -11.16 -6.82
N TYR A 66 3.14 -11.27 -7.90
CA TYR A 66 1.68 -11.40 -7.89
C TYR A 66 0.93 -10.24 -7.20
N SER A 67 1.55 -9.09 -7.09
CA SER A 67 0.88 -7.88 -6.63
C SER A 67 0.08 -7.24 -7.76
N VAL A 68 -1.06 -6.65 -7.41
CA VAL A 68 -1.95 -5.95 -8.36
C VAL A 68 -2.10 -4.50 -7.94
N ILE A 69 -1.88 -3.57 -8.87
CA ILE A 69 -1.98 -2.13 -8.66
C ILE A 69 -2.88 -1.55 -9.75
N THR A 70 -3.96 -0.86 -9.35
CA THR A 70 -4.92 -0.30 -10.30
C THR A 70 -5.27 1.14 -9.93
N ASP A 71 -5.24 2.06 -10.92
CA ASP A 71 -5.64 3.47 -10.80
C ASP A 71 -5.09 4.14 -9.54
N SER A 72 -3.77 3.97 -9.28
CA SER A 72 -3.11 4.33 -8.03
C SER A 72 -1.71 4.89 -8.23
N ALA A 73 -1.13 5.46 -7.17
CA ALA A 73 0.23 5.95 -7.18
C ALA A 73 1.11 5.23 -6.16
N VAL A 74 2.31 4.83 -6.56
CA VAL A 74 3.35 4.29 -5.68
C VAL A 74 4.59 5.17 -5.83
N ASN A 75 4.94 5.90 -4.78
CA ASN A 75 6.04 6.86 -4.82
C ASN A 75 7.40 6.18 -4.62
N GLU A 76 8.46 6.97 -4.77
CA GLU A 76 9.85 6.49 -4.86
C GLU A 76 10.24 5.62 -3.66
N ARG A 77 11.08 4.63 -3.90
CA ARG A 77 11.66 3.72 -2.89
C ARG A 77 10.64 2.95 -2.06
N ALA A 78 9.37 2.93 -2.48
CA ALA A 78 8.36 2.10 -1.84
C ALA A 78 8.56 0.62 -2.15
N LEU A 79 8.08 -0.23 -1.25
CA LEU A 79 8.09 -1.69 -1.39
C LEU A 79 6.65 -2.21 -1.37
N VAL A 80 6.23 -2.93 -2.41
CA VAL A 80 4.88 -3.49 -2.53
C VAL A 80 4.94 -5.00 -2.69
N GLY A 81 4.11 -5.71 -1.93
CA GLY A 81 3.93 -7.15 -2.04
C GLY A 81 4.88 -8.01 -1.20
N PRO A 82 4.90 -9.33 -1.48
CA PRO A 82 4.13 -10.02 -2.53
C PRO A 82 2.63 -10.14 -2.24
N PHE A 83 1.82 -10.45 -3.27
CA PHE A 83 0.37 -10.64 -3.15
C PHE A 83 -0.36 -9.43 -2.51
N ALA A 84 0.12 -8.23 -2.73
CA ALA A 84 -0.57 -7.01 -2.32
C ALA A 84 -1.60 -6.60 -3.37
N HIS A 85 -2.72 -6.00 -2.93
CA HIS A 85 -3.72 -5.46 -3.81
C HIS A 85 -3.95 -3.97 -3.53
N ILE A 86 -3.42 -3.11 -4.39
CA ILE A 86 -3.63 -1.67 -4.32
C ILE A 86 -4.74 -1.31 -5.29
N ARG A 87 -5.91 -0.96 -4.72
CA ARG A 87 -7.13 -0.64 -5.45
C ARG A 87 -7.22 0.85 -5.75
N PRO A 88 -8.12 1.26 -6.67
CA PRO A 88 -8.24 2.64 -7.12
C PRO A 88 -8.26 3.69 -6.01
N ASP A 89 -7.77 4.87 -6.37
CA ASP A 89 -7.68 6.05 -5.51
C ASP A 89 -6.76 5.86 -4.28
N SER A 90 -5.74 4.99 -4.40
CA SER A 90 -4.78 4.76 -3.32
C SER A 90 -3.41 5.36 -3.64
N THR A 91 -2.71 5.80 -2.61
CA THR A 91 -1.33 6.31 -2.73
C THR A 91 -0.42 5.67 -1.69
N VAL A 92 0.68 5.12 -2.15
CA VAL A 92 1.78 4.61 -1.31
C VAL A 92 2.90 5.65 -1.31
N GLY A 93 3.20 6.21 -0.15
CA GLY A 93 4.18 7.27 0.04
C GLY A 93 5.62 6.82 -0.13
N ILE A 94 6.53 7.80 -0.12
CA ILE A 94 7.96 7.58 -0.31
C ILE A 94 8.51 6.62 0.76
N GLY A 95 9.18 5.55 0.31
CA GLY A 95 9.76 4.54 1.20
C GLY A 95 8.77 3.76 2.06
N ALA A 96 7.45 3.93 1.82
CA ALA A 96 6.42 3.18 2.53
C ALA A 96 6.41 1.71 2.11
N LYS A 97 5.87 0.85 2.97
CA LYS A 97 5.84 -0.61 2.75
C LYS A 97 4.42 -1.14 2.84
N VAL A 98 4.00 -1.80 1.77
CA VAL A 98 2.75 -2.56 1.68
C VAL A 98 3.13 -4.01 1.46
N GLY A 99 2.99 -4.85 2.47
CA GLY A 99 3.48 -6.23 2.44
C GLY A 99 2.45 -7.24 1.94
N ASN A 100 2.68 -8.50 2.30
CA ASN A 100 1.91 -9.61 1.75
C ASN A 100 0.47 -9.66 2.27
N PHE A 101 -0.46 -9.91 1.33
CA PHE A 101 -1.90 -10.00 1.60
C PHE A 101 -2.47 -8.73 2.25
N VAL A 102 -1.92 -7.58 1.89
CA VAL A 102 -2.46 -6.28 2.28
C VAL A 102 -3.29 -5.73 1.13
N GLU A 103 -4.50 -5.29 1.44
CA GLU A 103 -5.37 -4.60 0.50
C GLU A 103 -5.51 -3.12 0.90
N LEU A 104 -5.24 -2.23 -0.05
CA LEU A 104 -5.50 -0.80 0.07
C LEU A 104 -6.68 -0.41 -0.83
N LYS A 105 -7.58 0.44 -0.35
CA LYS A 105 -8.70 0.98 -1.12
C LYS A 105 -9.00 2.41 -0.69
N LYS A 106 -8.87 3.38 -1.61
CA LYS A 106 -9.02 4.81 -1.25
C LYS A 106 -8.21 5.14 -0.01
N ALA A 107 -6.94 4.73 0.00
CA ALA A 107 -6.08 4.84 1.17
C ALA A 107 -4.80 5.61 0.85
N TYR A 108 -4.37 6.41 1.79
CA TYR A 108 -3.10 7.12 1.71
C TYR A 108 -2.14 6.61 2.80
N LEU A 109 -1.04 5.97 2.40
CA LEU A 109 0.07 5.65 3.27
C LEU A 109 1.15 6.71 3.08
N ALA A 110 1.44 7.49 4.12
CA ALA A 110 2.46 8.54 4.08
C ALA A 110 3.89 7.98 4.02
N THR A 111 4.85 8.87 3.89
CA THR A 111 6.28 8.52 3.86
C THR A 111 6.66 7.62 5.04
N GLY A 112 7.37 6.52 4.75
CA GLY A 112 7.86 5.57 5.73
C GLY A 112 6.80 4.73 6.46
N ALA A 113 5.51 4.94 6.18
CA ALA A 113 4.44 4.15 6.78
C ALA A 113 4.51 2.68 6.37
N LYS A 114 4.10 1.78 7.26
CA LYS A 114 4.25 0.33 7.07
C LYS A 114 2.94 -0.40 7.37
N ALA A 115 2.50 -1.22 6.41
CA ALA A 115 1.44 -2.20 6.55
C ALA A 115 1.94 -3.51 5.95
N ASN A 116 2.55 -4.37 6.75
CA ASN A 116 3.37 -5.46 6.21
C ASN A 116 2.61 -6.78 6.00
N HIS A 117 1.49 -7.01 6.69
CA HIS A 117 0.88 -8.35 6.71
C HIS A 117 -0.65 -8.30 6.88
N LEU A 118 -1.37 -9.04 6.00
CA LEU A 118 -2.74 -9.51 6.23
C LEU A 118 -3.73 -8.41 6.67
N SER A 119 -3.65 -7.21 6.12
CA SER A 119 -4.45 -6.07 6.58
C SER A 119 -5.36 -5.55 5.48
N TYR A 120 -6.56 -5.08 5.86
CA TYR A 120 -7.41 -4.28 5.00
C TYR A 120 -7.40 -2.82 5.47
N ILE A 121 -6.96 -1.92 4.59
CA ILE A 121 -6.90 -0.49 4.83
C ILE A 121 -7.75 0.20 3.78
N GLY A 122 -8.96 0.54 4.14
CA GLY A 122 -9.95 1.17 3.26
C GLY A 122 -10.43 2.51 3.79
N ASP A 123 -10.60 3.49 2.90
CA ASP A 123 -11.03 4.85 3.21
C ASP A 123 -10.24 5.40 4.43
N ALA A 124 -8.89 5.39 4.33
CA ALA A 124 -8.02 5.66 5.47
C ALA A 124 -6.75 6.44 5.11
N THR A 125 -6.29 7.25 6.05
CA THR A 125 -4.98 7.90 6.01
C THR A 125 -4.08 7.30 7.08
N VAL A 126 -2.87 6.88 6.69
CA VAL A 126 -1.82 6.40 7.60
C VAL A 126 -0.65 7.37 7.56
N GLY A 127 -0.40 8.04 8.67
CA GLY A 127 0.60 9.09 8.82
C GLY A 127 2.04 8.60 8.74
N VAL A 128 2.94 9.58 8.64
CA VAL A 128 4.38 9.36 8.47
C VAL A 128 4.92 8.41 9.55
N ASP A 129 5.77 7.46 9.13
CA ASP A 129 6.45 6.48 9.98
C ASP A 129 5.54 5.64 10.90
N SER A 130 4.23 5.64 10.65
CA SER A 130 3.30 4.81 11.41
C SER A 130 3.34 3.36 10.98
N ASN A 131 3.11 2.46 11.94
CA ASN A 131 3.15 1.01 11.72
C ASN A 131 1.79 0.37 11.96
N ILE A 132 1.28 -0.32 10.96
CA ILE A 132 0.05 -1.10 11.02
C ILE A 132 0.40 -2.57 11.30
N GLY A 133 -0.06 -3.09 12.42
CA GLY A 133 0.14 -4.49 12.82
C GLY A 133 -0.62 -5.47 11.93
N ALA A 134 -0.13 -6.72 11.88
CA ALA A 134 -0.74 -7.78 11.10
C ALA A 134 -2.21 -8.01 11.46
N GLY A 135 -3.06 -8.20 10.46
CA GLY A 135 -4.49 -8.46 10.68
C GLY A 135 -5.30 -7.23 11.10
N THR A 136 -4.78 -6.03 10.91
CA THR A 136 -5.54 -4.80 11.16
C THR A 136 -6.60 -4.58 10.09
N ILE A 137 -7.81 -4.22 10.52
CA ILE A 137 -8.93 -3.90 9.64
C ILE A 137 -9.43 -2.48 9.95
N THR A 138 -9.52 -1.63 8.93
CA THR A 138 -10.33 -0.42 9.02
C THR A 138 -11.79 -0.79 8.72
N CYS A 139 -12.65 -0.78 9.73
CA CYS A 139 -14.07 -1.06 9.57
C CYS A 139 -14.79 0.18 9.04
N ASN A 140 -14.62 0.43 7.73
CA ASN A 140 -15.00 1.68 7.07
C ASN A 140 -16.46 1.74 6.59
N TYR A 141 -17.24 0.68 6.79
CA TYR A 141 -18.62 0.61 6.30
C TYR A 141 -19.60 0.20 7.42
N ASP A 142 -20.59 1.04 7.69
CA ASP A 142 -21.59 0.84 8.74
C ASP A 142 -22.86 0.10 8.27
N GLY A 143 -22.87 -0.36 7.04
CA GLY A 143 -24.04 -0.97 6.38
C GLY A 143 -24.82 0.00 5.49
N VAL A 144 -24.57 1.31 5.59
CA VAL A 144 -25.23 2.37 4.82
C VAL A 144 -24.22 3.30 4.16
N GLN A 145 -23.24 3.81 4.92
CA GLN A 145 -22.25 4.79 4.47
C GLN A 145 -20.84 4.30 4.78
N LYS A 146 -19.87 4.93 4.12
CA LYS A 146 -18.44 4.75 4.40
C LYS A 146 -17.94 5.92 5.21
N HIS A 147 -17.07 5.60 6.17
CA HIS A 147 -16.43 6.53 7.06
C HIS A 147 -14.92 6.39 6.98
N GLU A 148 -14.21 7.44 7.36
CA GLU A 148 -12.75 7.50 7.26
C GLU A 148 -12.08 7.15 8.58
N THR A 149 -10.92 6.48 8.47
CA THR A 149 -9.99 6.26 9.57
C THR A 149 -8.78 7.17 9.37
N ASN A 150 -8.46 7.99 10.38
CA ASN A 150 -7.27 8.83 10.35
C ASN A 150 -6.26 8.35 11.39
N ILE A 151 -5.11 7.86 10.92
CA ILE A 151 -3.98 7.46 11.76
C ILE A 151 -2.89 8.50 11.56
N GLU A 152 -2.57 9.26 12.61
CA GLU A 152 -1.57 10.32 12.54
C GLU A 152 -0.13 9.77 12.50
N ALA A 153 0.87 10.65 12.54
CA ALA A 153 2.27 10.26 12.42
C ALA A 153 2.79 9.49 13.66
N ASN A 154 3.77 8.58 13.43
CA ASN A 154 4.46 7.82 14.48
C ASN A 154 3.53 6.96 15.35
N VAL A 155 2.38 6.57 14.84
CA VAL A 155 1.43 5.69 15.54
C VAL A 155 1.85 4.22 15.39
N PHE A 156 1.66 3.47 16.46
CA PHE A 156 1.80 2.01 16.43
C PHE A 156 0.44 1.34 16.64
N ILE A 157 -0.03 0.62 15.63
CA ILE A 157 -1.23 -0.22 15.73
C ILE A 157 -0.78 -1.66 15.96
N GLY A 158 -1.22 -2.25 17.06
CA GLY A 158 -0.96 -3.65 17.38
C GLY A 158 -1.69 -4.63 16.47
N SER A 159 -1.17 -5.85 16.34
CA SER A 159 -1.76 -6.88 15.48
C SER A 159 -3.18 -7.25 15.89
N GLY A 160 -4.03 -7.61 14.91
CA GLY A 160 -5.41 -8.01 15.14
C GLY A 160 -6.29 -6.86 15.68
N THR A 161 -5.99 -5.63 15.28
CA THR A 161 -6.77 -4.45 15.69
C THR A 161 -7.87 -4.16 14.67
N GLU A 162 -9.05 -3.88 15.17
CA GLU A 162 -10.18 -3.36 14.39
C GLU A 162 -10.36 -1.87 14.71
N LEU A 163 -10.31 -1.03 13.68
CA LEU A 163 -10.53 0.41 13.78
C LEU A 163 -11.91 0.72 13.22
N VAL A 164 -12.88 0.98 14.08
CA VAL A 164 -14.28 1.23 13.67
C VAL A 164 -14.42 2.71 13.31
N ALA A 165 -14.48 2.97 12.01
CA ALA A 165 -14.61 4.33 11.50
C ALA A 165 -16.02 4.93 11.73
N PRO A 166 -16.13 6.28 11.93
CA PRO A 166 -15.02 7.23 11.89
C PRO A 166 -14.18 7.20 13.18
N VAL A 167 -12.85 7.20 13.04
CA VAL A 167 -11.94 7.19 14.19
C VAL A 167 -10.63 7.86 13.86
N THR A 168 -10.07 8.62 14.80
CA THR A 168 -8.75 9.24 14.73
C THR A 168 -7.82 8.64 15.77
N ILE A 169 -6.64 8.19 15.34
CA ILE A 169 -5.56 7.74 16.24
C ILE A 169 -4.49 8.81 16.23
N GLY A 170 -4.37 9.52 17.36
CA GLY A 170 -3.51 10.69 17.53
C GLY A 170 -2.02 10.34 17.44
N GLN A 171 -1.22 11.35 17.06
CA GLN A 171 0.21 11.24 16.84
C GLN A 171 0.94 10.54 17.98
N GLY A 172 1.79 9.57 17.66
CA GLY A 172 2.59 8.83 18.64
C GLY A 172 1.79 7.94 19.58
N ALA A 173 0.48 7.76 19.34
CA ALA A 173 -0.33 6.83 20.13
C ALA A 173 0.06 5.38 19.86
N TYR A 174 -0.21 4.52 20.82
CA TYR A 174 -0.01 3.08 20.76
C TYR A 174 -1.34 2.36 20.98
N VAL A 175 -1.76 1.57 20.01
CA VAL A 175 -2.94 0.70 20.16
C VAL A 175 -2.46 -0.72 20.43
N ALA A 176 -2.90 -1.29 21.56
CA ALA A 176 -2.52 -2.65 21.95
C ALA A 176 -3.14 -3.70 21.01
N ALA A 177 -2.40 -4.78 20.77
CA ALA A 177 -2.87 -5.87 19.91
C ALA A 177 -4.20 -6.46 20.37
N GLY A 178 -5.06 -6.84 19.41
CA GLY A 178 -6.38 -7.41 19.68
C GLY A 178 -7.40 -6.40 20.19
N SER A 179 -7.21 -5.12 19.91
CA SER A 179 -8.16 -4.06 20.31
C SER A 179 -9.22 -3.82 19.23
N CYS A 180 -10.46 -3.57 19.67
CA CYS A 180 -11.53 -3.00 18.84
C CYS A 180 -11.72 -1.54 19.27
N VAL A 181 -11.25 -0.60 18.45
CA VAL A 181 -11.22 0.83 18.77
C VAL A 181 -12.41 1.51 18.11
N THR A 182 -13.30 2.09 18.94
CA THR A 182 -14.55 2.76 18.52
C THR A 182 -14.54 4.26 18.75
N ASP A 183 -13.56 4.76 19.51
CA ASP A 183 -13.45 6.16 19.89
C ASP A 183 -12.05 6.68 19.57
N ASP A 184 -11.93 7.99 19.39
CA ASP A 184 -10.66 8.65 19.10
C ASP A 184 -9.63 8.39 20.21
N VAL A 185 -8.39 8.13 19.80
CA VAL A 185 -7.26 7.93 20.71
C VAL A 185 -6.41 9.20 20.76
N PRO A 186 -6.26 9.84 21.92
CA PRO A 186 -5.45 11.06 22.03
C PRO A 186 -3.97 10.83 21.65
N PRO A 187 -3.26 11.89 21.22
CA PRO A 187 -1.83 11.82 20.94
C PRO A 187 -1.03 11.25 22.12
N GLY A 188 -0.07 10.38 21.84
CA GLY A 188 0.81 9.73 22.83
C GLY A 188 0.13 8.78 23.81
N ALA A 189 -1.16 8.52 23.64
CA ALA A 189 -1.91 7.63 24.54
C ALA A 189 -1.67 6.14 24.21
N LEU A 190 -1.87 5.31 25.23
CA LEU A 190 -2.01 3.85 25.09
C LEU A 190 -3.49 3.49 25.07
N ALA A 191 -3.99 2.99 23.96
CA ALA A 191 -5.34 2.44 23.86
C ALA A 191 -5.32 0.92 24.04
N LEU A 192 -6.18 0.42 24.94
CA LEU A 192 -6.39 -0.99 25.20
C LEU A 192 -7.90 -1.27 25.22
N ALA A 193 -8.45 -1.76 24.10
CA ALA A 193 -9.88 -2.00 23.91
C ALA A 193 -10.14 -3.48 23.60
N ARG A 194 -9.84 -4.34 24.57
CA ARG A 194 -10.06 -5.79 24.49
C ARG A 194 -10.42 -6.38 25.87
N GLY A 195 -11.12 -7.52 25.91
CA GLY A 195 -11.31 -8.30 27.13
C GLY A 195 -9.96 -8.76 27.72
N ARG A 196 -9.93 -8.90 29.04
CA ARG A 196 -8.78 -9.46 29.77
C ARG A 196 -8.83 -10.98 29.74
#